data_7bcdf4dfdafa1927e5d22e0400f19896
#
_entry.id   7bcdf4dfdafa1927e5d22e0400f19896
#
_cell.length_a   1.000
_cell.length_b   1.000
_cell.length_c   1.000
_cell.angle_alpha   90.00
_cell.angle_beta   90.00
_cell.angle_gamma   90.00
#
_symmetry.space_group_name_H-M   'P 1'
#
loop_
_entity.id
_entity.type
_entity.pdbx_description
1 polymer ?
#
loop_
_entity_poly.entity_id
_entity_poly.type
_entity_poly.pdbx_seq_one_letter_code
_entity_poly.pdbx_strand_id
1 'polypeptide(L)'
;MRKAIVFISFIFSILLTTSCSSSKAVVSSGADLSKYKYVVFGKESTGDRELDDVMMMVQNEIANTNLQVVSSYNLSNVGMYILTPNINVKSEQWDGGHTYITITFYDYYTNQAIVVVKSSGIGLTVSHDQDLALGAIRKKLQSTFGKKE
;
A
#
# COMPACT_ATOMS: atom_id res chain seq x y z
N MET A 1 -27.70 -17.62 -36.86
CA MET A 1 -26.80 -18.31 -35.96
C MET A 1 -25.43 -17.62 -35.80
N ARG A 2 -24.69 -17.24 -36.85
CA ARG A 2 -23.38 -16.55 -36.72
C ARG A 2 -23.42 -15.23 -35.90
N LYS A 3 -24.45 -14.40 -36.05
CA LYS A 3 -24.59 -13.14 -35.31
C LYS A 3 -24.84 -13.33 -33.82
N ALA A 4 -25.56 -14.39 -33.41
CA ALA A 4 -25.81 -14.71 -32.02
C ALA A 4 -24.52 -15.23 -31.30
N ILE A 5 -23.69 -16.01 -31.99
CA ILE A 5 -22.43 -16.52 -31.46
C ILE A 5 -21.44 -15.38 -31.19
N VAL A 6 -21.37 -14.38 -32.10
CA VAL A 6 -20.52 -13.20 -31.93
C VAL A 6 -20.97 -12.35 -30.72
N PHE A 7 -22.28 -12.20 -30.54
CA PHE A 7 -22.85 -11.44 -29.42
C PHE A 7 -22.60 -12.13 -28.07
N ILE A 8 -22.74 -13.44 -27.99
CA ILE A 8 -22.48 -14.25 -26.80
C ILE A 8 -20.98 -14.22 -26.46
N SER A 9 -20.08 -14.30 -27.46
CA SER A 9 -18.64 -14.20 -27.27
C SER A 9 -18.23 -12.81 -26.75
N PHE A 10 -18.87 -11.74 -27.21
CA PHE A 10 -18.60 -10.37 -26.75
C PHE A 10 -19.07 -10.13 -25.31
N ILE A 11 -20.25 -10.65 -24.95
CA ILE A 11 -20.78 -10.59 -23.57
C ILE A 11 -19.87 -11.39 -22.60
N PHE A 12 -19.38 -12.56 -23.03
CA PHE A 12 -18.49 -13.38 -22.22
C PHE A 12 -17.10 -12.71 -21.99
N SER A 13 -16.60 -11.95 -22.97
CA SER A 13 -15.35 -11.19 -22.84
C SER A 13 -15.47 -10.03 -21.85
N ILE A 14 -16.64 -9.42 -21.69
CA ILE A 14 -16.87 -8.30 -20.74
C ILE A 14 -16.98 -8.81 -19.30
N LEU A 15 -17.42 -10.05 -19.09
CA LEU A 15 -17.55 -10.66 -17.76
C LEU A 15 -16.22 -11.09 -17.14
N LEU A 16 -15.13 -11.16 -17.92
CA LEU A 16 -13.81 -11.63 -17.46
C LEU A 16 -12.90 -10.52 -16.88
N THR A 17 -13.35 -9.27 -16.80
CA THR A 17 -12.51 -8.15 -16.32
C THR A 17 -12.94 -7.62 -14.95
N THR A 18 -13.48 -8.46 -14.07
CA THR A 18 -13.79 -8.04 -12.69
C THR A 18 -12.56 -8.13 -11.78
N SER A 19 -11.53 -7.34 -12.08
CA SER A 19 -10.51 -7.04 -11.09
C SER A 19 -10.94 -5.81 -10.29
N CYS A 20 -10.89 -5.89 -8.97
CA CYS A 20 -11.29 -4.79 -8.10
C CYS A 20 -10.12 -4.43 -7.16
N SER A 21 -9.87 -3.14 -7.04
CA SER A 21 -8.95 -2.65 -6.02
C SER A 21 -9.58 -1.50 -5.25
N SER A 22 -9.28 -1.42 -3.96
CA SER A 22 -9.74 -0.32 -3.12
C SER A 22 -8.61 0.21 -2.25
N SER A 23 -8.73 1.48 -1.85
CA SER A 23 -7.79 2.05 -0.89
C SER A 23 -8.44 3.15 -0.06
N LYS A 24 -8.01 3.28 1.19
CA LYS A 24 -8.43 4.35 2.09
C LYS A 24 -7.28 4.80 2.98
N ALA A 25 -7.34 6.06 3.43
CA ALA A 25 -6.49 6.57 4.49
C ALA A 25 -7.36 7.14 5.61
N VAL A 26 -6.95 6.90 6.85
CA VAL A 26 -7.57 7.45 8.05
C VAL A 26 -6.48 8.18 8.82
N VAL A 27 -6.64 9.48 8.96
CA VAL A 27 -5.71 10.34 9.72
C VAL A 27 -6.24 10.47 11.14
N SER A 28 -5.37 10.39 12.12
CA SER A 28 -5.70 10.60 13.53
C SER A 28 -6.24 12.01 13.75
N SER A 29 -7.26 12.13 14.60
CA SER A 29 -7.86 13.43 14.92
C SER A 29 -6.82 14.40 15.50
N GLY A 30 -6.70 15.56 14.91
CA GLY A 30 -5.72 16.59 15.32
C GLY A 30 -4.30 16.38 14.78
N ALA A 31 -4.03 15.30 14.04
CA ALA A 31 -2.72 15.13 13.41
C ALA A 31 -2.57 16.03 12.18
N ASP A 32 -1.45 16.77 12.14
CA ASP A 32 -1.06 17.60 11.00
C ASP A 32 0.04 16.90 10.21
N LEU A 33 -0.34 16.23 9.11
CA LEU A 33 0.59 15.48 8.26
C LEU A 33 1.65 16.36 7.60
N SER A 34 1.39 17.66 7.43
CA SER A 34 2.32 18.59 6.78
C SER A 34 3.64 18.76 7.55
N LYS A 35 3.64 18.46 8.85
CA LYS A 35 4.81 18.53 9.72
C LYS A 35 5.78 17.37 9.46
N TYR A 36 5.26 16.22 9.07
CA TYR A 36 6.06 15.01 8.86
C TYR A 36 6.72 15.03 7.49
N LYS A 37 8.03 15.19 7.47
CA LYS A 37 8.84 15.23 6.25
C LYS A 37 9.73 14.00 6.08
N TYR A 38 9.92 13.24 7.16
CA TYR A 38 10.89 12.17 7.23
C TYR A 38 10.23 10.85 7.59
N VAL A 39 10.80 9.77 7.06
CA VAL A 39 10.40 8.41 7.39
C VAL A 39 11.63 7.56 7.69
N VAL A 40 11.55 6.75 8.73
CA VAL A 40 12.56 5.76 9.10
C VAL A 40 11.92 4.37 9.05
N PHE A 41 12.53 3.45 8.31
CA PHE A 41 12.08 2.07 8.26
C PHE A 41 12.72 1.25 9.39
N GLY A 42 11.89 0.43 10.07
CA GLY A 42 12.35 -0.61 10.97
C GLY A 42 12.83 -1.86 10.20
N LYS A 43 13.41 -2.80 10.93
CA LYS A 43 13.62 -4.15 10.40
C LYS A 43 12.35 -4.95 10.62
N GLU A 44 11.58 -5.13 9.58
CA GLU A 44 10.36 -5.92 9.60
C GLU A 44 10.55 -7.13 8.67
N SER A 45 10.04 -8.29 9.09
CA SER A 45 9.93 -9.50 8.28
C SER A 45 8.69 -10.26 8.73
N THR A 46 7.96 -10.79 7.79
CA THR A 46 6.80 -11.65 8.05
C THR A 46 7.21 -13.09 8.32
N GLY A 47 8.44 -13.48 7.96
CA GLY A 47 8.92 -14.86 7.92
C GLY A 47 8.52 -15.60 6.64
N ASP A 48 7.77 -14.97 5.76
CA ASP A 48 7.39 -15.45 4.43
C ASP A 48 8.08 -14.58 3.36
N ARG A 49 8.90 -15.20 2.52
CA ARG A 49 9.70 -14.49 1.51
C ARG A 49 8.83 -13.72 0.50
N GLU A 50 7.72 -14.30 0.06
CA GLU A 50 6.84 -13.66 -0.92
C GLU A 50 6.18 -12.41 -0.32
N LEU A 51 5.72 -12.49 0.92
CA LEU A 51 5.16 -11.34 1.63
C LEU A 51 6.23 -10.29 1.98
N ASP A 52 7.45 -10.71 2.28
CA ASP A 52 8.59 -9.81 2.51
C ASP A 52 8.96 -9.04 1.23
N ASP A 53 8.89 -9.68 0.05
CA ASP A 53 9.09 -9.00 -1.25
C ASP A 53 8.01 -7.94 -1.50
N VAL A 54 6.74 -8.24 -1.22
CA VAL A 54 5.64 -7.25 -1.31
C VAL A 54 5.86 -6.11 -0.30
N MET A 55 6.32 -6.41 0.91
CA MET A 55 6.63 -5.39 1.92
C MET A 55 7.73 -4.44 1.43
N MET A 56 8.80 -4.96 0.81
CA MET A 56 9.85 -4.14 0.20
C MET A 56 9.30 -3.25 -0.93
N MET A 57 8.39 -3.76 -1.76
CA MET A 57 7.72 -2.95 -2.78
C MET A 57 6.92 -1.81 -2.14
N VAL A 58 6.21 -2.07 -1.05
CA VAL A 58 5.48 -1.03 -0.29
C VAL A 58 6.45 0.02 0.29
N GLN A 59 7.59 -0.39 0.85
CA GLN A 59 8.62 0.54 1.32
C GLN A 59 9.12 1.45 0.19
N ASN A 60 9.33 0.90 -1.01
CA ASN A 60 9.70 1.68 -2.20
C ASN A 60 8.60 2.68 -2.59
N GLU A 61 7.31 2.30 -2.48
CA GLU A 61 6.21 3.23 -2.75
C GLU A 61 6.14 4.37 -1.72
N ILE A 62 6.46 4.11 -0.46
CA ILE A 62 6.60 5.16 0.56
C ILE A 62 7.77 6.09 0.21
N ALA A 63 8.92 5.56 -0.19
CA ALA A 63 10.10 6.33 -0.58
C ALA A 63 9.88 7.18 -1.85
N ASN A 64 8.89 6.82 -2.68
CA ASN A 64 8.45 7.56 -3.87
C ASN A 64 7.43 8.66 -3.58
N THR A 65 7.08 8.89 -2.31
CA THR A 65 6.32 10.06 -1.86
C THR A 65 7.26 11.22 -1.52
N ASN A 66 6.69 12.36 -1.09
CA ASN A 66 7.48 13.49 -0.61
C ASN A 66 8.16 13.26 0.75
N LEU A 67 7.97 12.09 1.38
CA LEU A 67 8.70 11.71 2.59
C LEU A 67 10.16 11.37 2.26
N GLN A 68 11.09 11.98 3.00
CA GLN A 68 12.51 11.68 2.87
C GLN A 68 12.87 10.49 3.77
N VAL A 69 13.44 9.45 3.16
CA VAL A 69 13.92 8.29 3.91
C VAL A 69 15.20 8.66 4.64
N VAL A 70 15.24 8.42 5.94
CA VAL A 70 16.40 8.67 6.79
C VAL A 70 16.84 7.40 7.50
N SER A 71 18.15 7.30 7.75
CA SER A 71 18.70 6.21 8.54
C SER A 71 18.50 6.49 10.03
N SER A 72 18.25 5.43 10.81
CA SER A 72 18.16 5.51 12.28
C SER A 72 19.40 6.12 12.96
N TYR A 73 20.56 6.09 12.29
CA TYR A 73 21.79 6.71 12.79
C TYR A 73 21.84 8.25 12.63
N ASN A 74 20.99 8.82 11.79
CA ASN A 74 21.02 10.26 11.45
C ASN A 74 19.84 11.04 12.02
N LEU A 75 19.07 10.47 12.93
CA LEU A 75 17.83 11.06 13.45
C LEU A 75 18.06 12.36 14.22
N SER A 76 19.22 12.51 14.89
CA SER A 76 19.55 13.73 15.65
C SER A 76 19.63 14.99 14.79
N ASN A 77 19.79 14.84 13.48
CA ASN A 77 19.96 15.95 12.54
C ASN A 77 18.69 16.32 11.78
N VAL A 78 17.55 15.65 12.01
CA VAL A 78 16.39 15.68 11.10
C VAL A 78 15.15 16.30 11.74
N GLY A 79 15.16 16.64 13.02
CA GLY A 79 14.02 17.25 13.70
C GLY A 79 13.05 16.24 14.33
N MET A 80 11.94 16.75 14.91
CA MET A 80 11.07 15.95 15.81
C MET A 80 9.92 15.23 15.13
N TYR A 81 9.62 15.51 13.85
CA TYR A 81 8.45 14.95 13.16
C TYR A 81 8.88 13.89 12.15
N ILE A 82 9.07 12.66 12.65
CA ILE A 82 9.52 11.51 11.88
C ILE A 82 8.45 10.44 11.97
N LEU A 83 8.11 9.83 10.83
CA LEU A 83 7.21 8.69 10.77
C LEU A 83 8.00 7.38 10.77
N THR A 84 7.46 6.39 11.45
CA THR A 84 7.88 5.00 11.29
C THR A 84 6.69 4.17 10.84
N PRO A 85 6.73 3.58 9.64
CA PRO A 85 5.67 2.72 9.15
C PRO A 85 5.78 1.33 9.77
N ASN A 86 4.65 0.76 10.13
CA ASN A 86 4.47 -0.67 10.34
C ASN A 86 3.64 -1.20 9.18
N ILE A 87 4.22 -2.10 8.38
CA ILE A 87 3.63 -2.63 7.16
C ILE A 87 3.13 -4.04 7.43
N ASN A 88 1.85 -4.27 7.22
CA ASN A 88 1.24 -5.59 7.31
C ASN A 88 0.66 -5.98 5.95
N VAL A 89 1.13 -7.09 5.41
CA VAL A 89 0.66 -7.68 4.16
C VAL A 89 0.01 -9.02 4.48
N LYS A 90 -1.18 -9.24 3.96
CA LYS A 90 -1.89 -10.51 4.03
C LYS A 90 -2.36 -10.89 2.63
N SER A 91 -2.08 -12.11 2.22
CA SER A 91 -2.57 -12.68 0.97
C SER A 91 -3.34 -13.96 1.28
N GLU A 92 -4.58 -14.02 0.81
CA GLU A 92 -5.45 -15.16 0.97
C GLU A 92 -5.42 -15.96 -0.35
N GLN A 93 -5.06 -17.25 -0.28
CA GLN A 93 -4.91 -18.10 -1.46
C GLN A 93 -6.21 -18.81 -1.87
N TRP A 94 -7.25 -18.73 -1.04
CA TRP A 94 -8.53 -19.42 -1.21
C TRP A 94 -9.63 -18.44 -1.66
N ASP A 95 -10.60 -18.92 -2.42
CA ASP A 95 -11.76 -18.15 -2.91
C ASP A 95 -11.46 -16.99 -3.88
N GLY A 96 -10.55 -17.21 -4.83
CA GLY A 96 -10.26 -16.20 -5.86
C GLY A 96 -9.19 -15.20 -5.47
N GLY A 97 -8.56 -15.37 -4.31
CA GLY A 97 -7.43 -14.59 -3.83
C GLY A 97 -7.81 -13.16 -3.39
N HIS A 98 -7.27 -12.74 -2.26
CA HIS A 98 -7.37 -11.35 -1.82
C HIS A 98 -6.02 -10.94 -1.22
N THR A 99 -5.46 -9.83 -1.66
CA THR A 99 -4.31 -9.23 -1.00
C THR A 99 -4.72 -7.95 -0.28
N TYR A 100 -4.35 -7.86 0.99
CA TYR A 100 -4.57 -6.70 1.84
C TYR A 100 -3.22 -6.12 2.26
N ILE A 101 -3.05 -4.81 2.09
CA ILE A 101 -1.91 -4.07 2.57
C ILE A 101 -2.41 -3.04 3.56
N THR A 102 -1.86 -3.06 4.77
CA THR A 102 -2.14 -2.05 5.80
C THR A 102 -0.82 -1.45 6.26
N ILE A 103 -0.71 -0.13 6.19
CA ILE A 103 0.43 0.63 6.67
C ILE A 103 -0.06 1.52 7.79
N THR A 104 0.47 1.33 9.00
CA THR A 104 0.24 2.25 10.11
C THR A 104 1.50 3.08 10.30
N PHE A 105 1.40 4.39 10.08
CA PHE A 105 2.49 5.31 10.35
C PHE A 105 2.37 5.81 11.79
N TYR A 106 3.41 5.57 12.56
CA TYR A 106 3.55 6.06 13.93
C TYR A 106 4.50 7.25 13.95
N ASP A 107 4.25 8.19 14.87
CA ASP A 107 5.26 9.15 15.24
C ASP A 107 6.41 8.42 15.96
N TYR A 108 7.63 8.63 15.48
CA TYR A 108 8.81 7.89 15.96
C TYR A 108 9.08 8.09 17.45
N TYR A 109 8.85 9.29 17.98
CA TYR A 109 9.16 9.62 19.35
C TYR A 109 8.02 9.32 20.33
N THR A 110 6.79 9.56 19.93
CA THR A 110 5.62 9.36 20.80
C THR A 110 4.97 8.00 20.64
N ASN A 111 5.32 7.26 19.59
CA ASN A 111 4.71 5.99 19.22
C ASN A 111 3.17 6.08 19.03
N GLN A 112 2.65 7.28 18.75
CA GLN A 112 1.24 7.47 18.45
C GLN A 112 0.98 7.17 16.97
N ALA A 113 -0.12 6.47 16.68
CA ALA A 113 -0.55 6.25 15.32
C ALA A 113 -1.06 7.56 14.72
N ILE A 114 -0.42 8.02 13.64
CA ILE A 114 -0.72 9.30 12.97
C ILE A 114 -1.65 9.08 11.79
N VAL A 115 -1.35 8.08 10.95
CA VAL A 115 -2.21 7.75 9.81
C VAL A 115 -2.14 6.27 9.50
N VAL A 116 -3.29 5.72 9.13
CA VAL A 116 -3.40 4.35 8.62
C VAL A 116 -3.82 4.40 7.17
N VAL A 117 -3.02 3.79 6.30
CA VAL A 117 -3.31 3.64 4.87
C VAL A 117 -3.56 2.17 4.58
N LYS A 118 -4.68 1.88 3.92
CA LYS A 118 -5.07 0.50 3.58
C LYS A 118 -5.35 0.40 2.10
N SER A 119 -5.04 -0.76 1.54
CA SER A 119 -5.50 -1.15 0.20
C SER A 119 -5.87 -2.63 0.16
N SER A 120 -6.65 -2.98 -0.84
CA SER A 120 -6.94 -4.37 -1.19
C SER A 120 -6.97 -4.53 -2.70
N GLY A 121 -6.61 -5.72 -3.15
CA GLY A 121 -6.70 -6.16 -4.53
C GLY A 121 -7.37 -7.52 -4.61
N ILE A 122 -8.24 -7.68 -5.58
CA ILE A 122 -8.96 -8.92 -5.91
C ILE A 122 -8.80 -9.16 -7.40
N GLY A 123 -8.17 -10.24 -7.77
CA GLY A 123 -7.92 -10.62 -9.16
C GLY A 123 -8.11 -12.12 -9.39
N LEU A 124 -7.47 -12.64 -10.41
CA LEU A 124 -7.59 -14.05 -10.80
C LEU A 124 -6.44 -14.91 -10.26
N THR A 125 -5.37 -14.30 -9.79
CA THR A 125 -4.19 -14.98 -9.23
C THR A 125 -3.62 -14.16 -8.09
N VAL A 126 -2.87 -14.79 -7.19
CA VAL A 126 -2.21 -14.12 -6.05
C VAL A 126 -1.32 -12.96 -6.52
N SER A 127 -0.52 -13.17 -7.56
CA SER A 127 0.33 -12.10 -8.13
C SER A 127 -0.49 -10.93 -8.66
N HIS A 128 -1.61 -11.19 -9.33
CA HIS A 128 -2.50 -10.13 -9.81
C HIS A 128 -3.17 -9.36 -8.67
N ASP A 129 -3.56 -10.05 -7.58
CA ASP A 129 -4.12 -9.42 -6.39
C ASP A 129 -3.12 -8.50 -5.71
N GLN A 130 -1.86 -8.94 -5.62
CA GLN A 130 -0.74 -8.17 -5.09
C GLN A 130 -0.49 -6.91 -5.92
N ASP A 131 -0.46 -7.03 -7.25
CA ASP A 131 -0.27 -5.89 -8.17
C ASP A 131 -1.40 -4.86 -8.03
N LEU A 132 -2.64 -5.32 -7.93
CA LEU A 132 -3.80 -4.45 -7.72
C LEU A 132 -3.74 -3.74 -6.36
N ALA A 133 -3.40 -4.46 -5.29
CA ALA A 133 -3.25 -3.88 -3.96
C ALA A 133 -2.10 -2.87 -3.91
N LEU A 134 -0.95 -3.19 -4.53
CA LEU A 134 0.21 -2.30 -4.66
C LEU A 134 -0.12 -1.04 -5.48
N GLY A 135 -0.83 -1.19 -6.60
CA GLY A 135 -1.29 -0.06 -7.40
C GLY A 135 -2.23 0.88 -6.63
N ALA A 136 -3.13 0.30 -5.82
CA ALA A 136 -4.05 1.06 -4.99
C ALA A 136 -3.34 1.77 -3.82
N ILE A 137 -2.39 1.08 -3.14
CA ILE A 137 -1.63 1.69 -2.03
C ILE A 137 -0.75 2.82 -2.53
N ARG A 138 -0.06 2.65 -3.69
CA ARG A 138 0.72 3.71 -4.34
C ARG A 138 -0.09 5.00 -4.52
N LYS A 139 -1.26 4.90 -5.17
CA LYS A 139 -2.14 6.04 -5.41
C LYS A 139 -2.56 6.70 -4.09
N LYS A 140 -2.86 5.91 -3.07
CA LYS A 140 -3.28 6.42 -1.78
C LYS A 140 -2.13 7.10 -1.03
N LEU A 141 -0.93 6.53 -1.02
CA LEU A 141 0.25 7.15 -0.44
C LEU A 141 0.59 8.48 -1.09
N GLN A 142 0.57 8.54 -2.44
CA GLN A 142 0.81 9.78 -3.19
C GLN A 142 -0.24 10.84 -2.90
N SER A 143 -1.53 10.45 -2.75
CA SER A 143 -2.59 11.42 -2.39
C SER A 143 -2.50 11.89 -0.93
N THR A 144 -1.84 11.11 -0.05
CA THR A 144 -1.72 11.41 1.39
C THR A 144 -0.48 12.25 1.70
N PHE A 145 0.66 11.93 1.08
CA PHE A 145 1.96 12.55 1.37
C PHE A 145 2.55 13.36 0.20
N GLY A 146 1.86 13.41 -0.94
CA GLY A 146 2.38 13.98 -2.17
C GLY A 146 3.25 13.00 -2.95
N LYS A 147 3.44 13.28 -4.24
CA LYS A 147 4.31 12.52 -5.13
C LYS A 147 5.67 13.20 -5.20
N LYS A 148 6.73 12.44 -5.10
CA LYS A 148 8.09 12.91 -5.33
C LYS A 148 8.23 13.32 -6.82
N GLU A 149 8.71 14.53 -7.05
CA GLU A 149 9.04 15.05 -8.39
C GLU A 149 10.33 14.44 -8.94
#